data_e8dddb072aeb9099288f1737a69d6bd2
#
_entry.id   e8dddb072aeb9099288f1737a69d6bd2
#
_cell.length_a   1.000
_cell.length_b   1.000
_cell.length_c   1.000
_cell.angle_alpha   90.00
_cell.angle_beta   90.00
_cell.angle_gamma   90.00
#
_symmetry.space_group_name_H-M   'P 1'
#
loop_
_entity.id
_entity.type
_entity.pdbx_description
1 polymer ?
#
loop_
_entity_poly.entity_id
_entity_poly.type
_entity_poly.pdbx_seq_one_letter_code
_entity_poly.pdbx_strand_id
1 'polypeptide(L)'
;MLRFVSLALLLLLTPSLAAAEPDSVTFTKVVLTDAYYCDGIQAGDINRDGHTDIVAGPFWYAGPTFQEAHAFYSAEKLPPEVSPSNSMFSFVHDFSGDGWPDILVLGRVHKHAAYWYENPGQHEAAWKKHFAFERVRGESPALVDLHGDGHVQVICHWEGQWGWIEPNETEPRRPWRFQPIGEKGDWPQFYHGEGVGDINGDGRTDLVINDGWYEQPSERNSLWKFHAQKFSTDRGGAQIFCDDVDEDGDTDVITALNGHEWGLAWFEQISVEGKRTFRQHTIMGNRSEEAQYGVAFSQPHALDLADINGDGKKDIVIGKRRWAHGPEGDVEPSAPPVVYWFERTQSNEGNVKFVPHLIDNASGVGTQIQATDVNDDGQADILTASKLGSFLFLRDGPK
;
A
#
# COMPACT_ATOMS: atom_id res chain seq x y z
N MET A 1 -11.15 49.59 73.03
CA MET A 1 -11.93 49.40 71.78
C MET A 1 -10.92 49.00 70.67
N LEU A 2 -10.72 47.71 70.47
CA LEU A 2 -9.90 47.19 69.33
C LEU A 2 -10.82 46.97 68.13
N ARG A 3 -10.52 47.60 66.99
CA ARG A 3 -11.20 47.37 65.73
C ARG A 3 -10.39 46.27 64.96
N PHE A 4 -11.02 45.12 64.72
CA PHE A 4 -10.52 44.11 63.82
C PHE A 4 -10.84 44.52 62.37
N VAL A 5 -9.80 44.61 61.52
CA VAL A 5 -9.95 44.78 60.09
C VAL A 5 -9.85 43.41 59.48
N SER A 6 -10.94 42.86 58.90
CA SER A 6 -10.97 41.65 58.16
C SER A 6 -10.48 41.92 56.73
N LEU A 7 -9.36 41.30 56.35
CA LEU A 7 -8.84 41.32 55.00
C LEU A 7 -9.49 40.15 54.21
N ALA A 8 -10.36 40.47 53.26
CA ALA A 8 -10.95 39.46 52.33
C ALA A 8 -9.96 39.18 51.20
N LEU A 9 -9.45 37.97 51.15
CA LEU A 9 -8.60 37.48 50.07
C LEU A 9 -9.49 37.09 48.89
N LEU A 10 -9.46 37.86 47.81
CA LEU A 10 -10.17 37.56 46.56
C LEU A 10 -9.31 36.60 45.77
N LEU A 11 -9.66 35.31 45.73
CA LEU A 11 -9.06 34.33 44.80
C LEU A 11 -9.60 34.59 43.39
N LEU A 12 -8.75 35.11 42.51
CA LEU A 12 -8.97 35.15 41.08
C LEU A 12 -8.77 33.75 40.53
N LEU A 13 -9.87 33.05 40.26
CA LEU A 13 -9.87 31.84 39.43
C LEU A 13 -9.61 32.27 37.97
N THR A 14 -8.39 32.05 37.47
CA THR A 14 -8.11 32.09 36.03
C THR A 14 -8.75 30.86 35.37
N PRO A 15 -9.59 31.02 34.34
CA PRO A 15 -10.05 29.86 33.58
C PRO A 15 -8.82 29.22 32.91
N SER A 16 -8.56 27.96 33.21
CA SER A 16 -7.68 27.13 32.44
C SER A 16 -8.28 27.01 31.04
N LEU A 17 -7.65 27.59 30.02
CA LEU A 17 -7.93 27.17 28.66
C LEU A 17 -7.57 25.70 28.61
N ALA A 18 -8.58 24.83 28.52
CA ALA A 18 -8.37 23.47 28.04
C ALA A 18 -7.76 23.61 26.65
N ALA A 19 -6.58 23.07 26.44
CA ALA A 19 -6.07 22.89 25.10
C ALA A 19 -7.14 22.08 24.34
N ALA A 20 -7.54 22.58 23.16
CA ALA A 20 -8.38 21.79 22.26
C ALA A 20 -7.66 20.48 22.06
N GLU A 21 -8.34 19.34 22.25
CA GLU A 21 -7.84 18.05 21.81
C GLU A 21 -7.50 18.21 20.33
N PRO A 22 -6.36 17.70 19.83
CA PRO A 22 -6.07 17.76 18.41
C PRO A 22 -7.24 17.11 17.67
N ASP A 23 -7.72 17.77 16.60
CA ASP A 23 -8.85 17.29 15.80
C ASP A 23 -8.58 15.84 15.39
N SER A 24 -9.34 14.91 15.95
CA SER A 24 -9.16 13.49 15.68
C SER A 24 -9.50 13.24 14.22
N VAL A 25 -8.57 12.68 13.46
CA VAL A 25 -8.82 12.22 12.08
C VAL A 25 -9.94 11.17 12.11
N THR A 26 -11.01 11.42 11.36
CA THR A 26 -12.15 10.51 11.20
C THR A 26 -12.41 10.23 9.74
N PHE A 27 -13.14 9.13 9.48
CA PHE A 27 -13.43 8.69 8.12
C PHE A 27 -14.90 8.34 7.95
N THR A 28 -15.47 8.77 6.83
CA THR A 28 -16.80 8.34 6.40
C THR A 28 -16.68 7.16 5.45
N LYS A 29 -17.23 6.01 5.85
CA LYS A 29 -17.20 4.78 5.04
C LYS A 29 -18.23 4.81 3.92
N VAL A 30 -17.77 4.61 2.69
CA VAL A 30 -18.59 4.38 1.49
C VAL A 30 -18.41 2.92 1.05
N VAL A 31 -19.50 2.19 0.91
CA VAL A 31 -19.49 0.82 0.38
C VAL A 31 -19.69 0.87 -1.12
N LEU A 32 -18.63 0.60 -1.89
CA LEU A 32 -18.70 0.52 -3.35
C LEU A 32 -19.45 -0.76 -3.77
N THR A 33 -19.16 -1.87 -3.11
CA THR A 33 -19.90 -3.13 -3.21
C THR A 33 -19.69 -3.98 -1.96
N ASP A 34 -20.70 -4.78 -1.59
CA ASP A 34 -20.63 -5.81 -0.54
C ASP A 34 -20.34 -7.22 -1.09
N ALA A 35 -20.02 -7.30 -2.38
CA ALA A 35 -19.73 -8.55 -3.06
C ALA A 35 -18.22 -8.72 -3.31
N TYR A 36 -17.74 -9.95 -3.17
CA TYR A 36 -16.35 -10.28 -3.45
C TYR A 36 -16.10 -10.41 -4.95
N TYR A 37 -15.37 -9.47 -5.53
CA TYR A 37 -14.92 -9.48 -6.92
C TYR A 37 -13.40 -9.43 -7.04
N CYS A 38 -12.73 -8.79 -6.07
CA CYS A 38 -11.31 -8.50 -6.16
C CYS A 38 -10.64 -8.44 -4.77
N ASP A 39 -9.32 -8.53 -4.78
CA ASP A 39 -8.44 -8.27 -3.64
C ASP A 39 -7.65 -6.96 -3.84
N GLY A 40 -7.63 -6.42 -5.07
CA GLY A 40 -6.91 -5.21 -5.46
C GLY A 40 -7.85 -4.06 -5.79
N ILE A 41 -7.36 -2.83 -5.59
CA ILE A 41 -8.08 -1.58 -5.82
C ILE A 41 -7.10 -0.47 -6.20
N GLN A 42 -7.52 0.47 -7.08
CA GLN A 42 -6.67 1.57 -7.55
C GLN A 42 -7.52 2.78 -7.92
N ALA A 43 -7.00 3.98 -7.67
CA ALA A 43 -7.56 5.24 -8.12
C ALA A 43 -6.99 5.68 -9.47
N GLY A 44 -7.78 6.45 -10.26
CA GLY A 44 -7.34 7.08 -11.51
C GLY A 44 -8.51 7.72 -12.24
N ASP A 45 -8.28 8.75 -13.05
CA ASP A 45 -9.31 9.44 -13.86
C ASP A 45 -9.55 8.65 -15.17
N ILE A 46 -10.41 7.64 -15.10
CA ILE A 46 -10.66 6.67 -16.19
C ILE A 46 -11.40 7.31 -17.37
N ASN A 47 -12.33 8.22 -17.07
CA ASN A 47 -13.19 8.83 -18.08
C ASN A 47 -12.69 10.22 -18.54
N ARG A 48 -11.58 10.71 -17.96
CA ARG A 48 -10.95 12.01 -18.24
C ARG A 48 -11.90 13.20 -18.04
N ASP A 49 -12.72 13.13 -17.01
CA ASP A 49 -13.62 14.24 -16.65
C ASP A 49 -13.00 15.18 -15.61
N GLY A 50 -11.78 14.87 -15.13
CA GLY A 50 -11.04 15.63 -14.15
C GLY A 50 -11.33 15.24 -12.70
N HIS A 51 -12.16 14.23 -12.47
CA HIS A 51 -12.37 13.63 -11.16
C HIS A 51 -11.71 12.26 -11.06
N THR A 52 -11.25 11.92 -9.90
CA THR A 52 -10.66 10.60 -9.65
C THR A 52 -11.77 9.54 -9.58
N ASP A 53 -11.62 8.47 -10.37
CA ASP A 53 -12.45 7.27 -10.33
C ASP A 53 -11.76 6.17 -9.52
N ILE A 54 -12.50 5.11 -9.16
CA ILE A 54 -11.97 3.97 -8.41
C ILE A 54 -12.13 2.69 -9.22
N VAL A 55 -11.04 1.97 -9.48
CA VAL A 55 -11.04 0.66 -10.12
C VAL A 55 -11.01 -0.44 -9.06
N ALA A 56 -12.01 -1.32 -9.05
CA ALA A 56 -12.10 -2.46 -8.14
C ALA A 56 -12.70 -3.69 -8.86
N GLY A 57 -11.85 -4.67 -9.14
CA GLY A 57 -12.24 -5.89 -9.86
C GLY A 57 -12.71 -5.61 -11.28
N PRO A 58 -13.92 -6.06 -11.66
CA PRO A 58 -14.44 -5.87 -13.01
C PRO A 58 -15.06 -4.49 -13.23
N PHE A 59 -15.05 -3.61 -12.24
CA PHE A 59 -15.71 -2.32 -12.28
C PHE A 59 -14.74 -1.17 -12.10
N TRP A 60 -15.09 -0.03 -12.67
CA TRP A 60 -14.66 1.26 -12.20
C TRP A 60 -15.90 2.07 -11.76
N TYR A 61 -15.70 2.88 -10.73
CA TYR A 61 -16.75 3.68 -10.08
C TYR A 61 -16.47 5.14 -10.33
N ALA A 62 -17.41 5.82 -11.00
CA ALA A 62 -17.22 7.20 -11.41
C ALA A 62 -17.22 8.18 -10.23
N GLY A 63 -16.14 8.99 -10.15
CA GLY A 63 -16.07 10.12 -9.22
C GLY A 63 -17.01 11.27 -9.63
N PRO A 64 -17.23 12.24 -8.75
CA PRO A 64 -16.84 12.28 -7.33
C PRO A 64 -17.84 11.56 -6.42
N THR A 65 -18.89 10.93 -6.93
CA THR A 65 -19.96 10.32 -6.13
C THR A 65 -19.76 8.83 -5.87
N PHE A 66 -19.02 8.14 -6.74
CA PHE A 66 -18.74 6.70 -6.68
C PHE A 66 -19.97 5.79 -6.66
N GLN A 67 -21.12 6.32 -7.11
CA GLN A 67 -22.41 5.59 -7.13
C GLN A 67 -22.62 4.81 -8.43
N GLU A 68 -22.01 5.26 -9.53
CA GLU A 68 -22.13 4.63 -10.82
C GLU A 68 -20.99 3.65 -11.05
N ALA A 69 -21.33 2.36 -11.17
CA ALA A 69 -20.38 1.30 -11.45
C ALA A 69 -20.44 0.91 -12.94
N HIS A 70 -19.30 0.96 -13.60
CA HIS A 70 -19.16 0.63 -15.02
C HIS A 70 -18.31 -0.62 -15.18
N ALA A 71 -18.85 -1.67 -15.77
CA ALA A 71 -18.12 -2.90 -16.01
C ALA A 71 -17.21 -2.77 -17.25
N PHE A 72 -15.92 -3.07 -17.11
CA PHE A 72 -14.99 -3.14 -18.25
C PHE A 72 -14.65 -4.57 -18.67
N TYR A 73 -14.98 -5.57 -17.84
CA TYR A 73 -15.06 -6.99 -18.24
C TYR A 73 -16.19 -7.70 -17.49
N SER A 74 -16.47 -8.94 -17.87
CA SER A 74 -17.58 -9.72 -17.29
C SER A 74 -17.38 -9.94 -15.80
N ALA A 75 -18.30 -9.44 -14.99
CA ALA A 75 -18.25 -9.56 -13.54
C ALA A 75 -18.64 -10.98 -13.08
N GLU A 76 -17.79 -11.59 -12.26
CA GLU A 76 -18.05 -12.87 -11.61
C GLU A 76 -17.92 -12.69 -10.11
N LYS A 77 -19.03 -12.79 -9.38
CA LYS A 77 -19.04 -12.77 -7.93
C LYS A 77 -18.45 -14.07 -7.39
N LEU A 78 -17.47 -13.97 -6.52
CA LEU A 78 -16.81 -15.12 -5.90
C LEU A 78 -17.36 -15.37 -4.49
N PRO A 79 -17.45 -16.65 -4.05
CA PRO A 79 -17.64 -16.96 -2.63
C PRO A 79 -16.41 -16.55 -1.82
N PRO A 80 -16.56 -15.97 -0.61
CA PRO A 80 -15.43 -15.53 0.21
C PRO A 80 -14.44 -16.64 0.61
N GLU A 81 -14.90 -17.90 0.63
CA GLU A 81 -14.09 -19.07 0.98
C GLU A 81 -13.16 -19.51 -0.15
N VAL A 82 -13.37 -19.01 -1.37
CA VAL A 82 -12.53 -19.35 -2.51
C VAL A 82 -11.19 -18.66 -2.39
N SER A 83 -10.17 -19.27 -3.01
CA SER A 83 -8.83 -18.70 -3.20
C SER A 83 -8.88 -17.30 -3.84
N PRO A 84 -7.76 -16.57 -3.81
CA PRO A 84 -7.72 -15.19 -4.29
C PRO A 84 -8.43 -15.00 -5.65
N SER A 85 -8.95 -13.80 -5.83
CA SER A 85 -9.70 -13.40 -7.02
C SER A 85 -8.85 -13.35 -8.29
N ASN A 86 -9.50 -13.16 -9.43
CA ASN A 86 -8.82 -12.91 -10.70
C ASN A 86 -8.25 -11.49 -10.78
N SER A 87 -8.61 -10.60 -9.87
CA SER A 87 -8.10 -9.23 -9.74
C SER A 87 -7.47 -9.04 -8.37
N MET A 88 -6.27 -9.57 -8.18
CA MET A 88 -5.49 -9.38 -6.96
C MET A 88 -4.86 -8.00 -6.92
N PHE A 89 -4.40 -7.51 -8.08
CA PHE A 89 -3.85 -6.17 -8.23
C PHE A 89 -4.46 -5.54 -9.47
N SER A 90 -4.75 -4.25 -9.37
CA SER A 90 -5.15 -3.40 -10.49
C SER A 90 -4.21 -2.22 -10.57
N PHE A 91 -3.83 -1.83 -11.79
CA PHE A 91 -3.02 -0.64 -12.05
C PHE A 91 -3.63 0.16 -13.18
N VAL A 92 -3.66 1.47 -13.01
CA VAL A 92 -4.20 2.43 -13.98
C VAL A 92 -3.05 3.18 -14.61
N HIS A 93 -2.93 3.11 -15.94
CA HIS A 93 -1.94 3.86 -16.71
C HIS A 93 -2.31 3.80 -18.20
N ASP A 94 -1.89 4.77 -18.99
CA ASP A 94 -2.05 4.75 -20.46
C ASP A 94 -1.03 3.79 -21.07
N PHE A 95 -1.36 2.48 -21.07
CA PHE A 95 -0.48 1.45 -21.66
C PHE A 95 -0.52 1.42 -23.18
N SER A 96 -1.58 1.96 -23.78
CA SER A 96 -1.75 2.00 -25.24
C SER A 96 -1.02 3.19 -25.89
N GLY A 97 -0.74 4.25 -25.12
CA GLY A 97 -0.16 5.51 -25.59
C GLY A 97 -1.16 6.40 -26.34
N ASP A 98 -2.48 6.19 -26.17
CA ASP A 98 -3.51 6.95 -26.87
C ASP A 98 -4.07 8.13 -26.04
N GLY A 99 -3.59 8.29 -24.82
CA GLY A 99 -3.95 9.34 -23.89
C GLY A 99 -5.13 8.99 -22.98
N TRP A 100 -5.71 7.79 -23.06
CA TRP A 100 -6.74 7.31 -22.14
C TRP A 100 -6.16 6.31 -21.15
N PRO A 101 -6.45 6.43 -19.85
CA PRO A 101 -5.98 5.46 -18.88
C PRO A 101 -6.59 4.08 -19.13
N ASP A 102 -5.71 3.08 -19.26
CA ASP A 102 -6.05 1.68 -19.37
C ASP A 102 -5.97 1.02 -18.00
N ILE A 103 -6.47 -0.21 -17.87
CA ILE A 103 -6.46 -0.96 -16.61
C ILE A 103 -5.70 -2.27 -16.79
N LEU A 104 -4.57 -2.41 -16.09
CA LEU A 104 -3.85 -3.67 -15.96
C LEU A 104 -4.41 -4.47 -14.79
N VAL A 105 -4.77 -5.73 -15.01
CA VAL A 105 -5.27 -6.65 -14.00
C VAL A 105 -4.29 -7.81 -13.84
N LEU A 106 -3.77 -7.96 -12.63
CA LEU A 106 -2.98 -9.13 -12.23
C LEU A 106 -3.90 -10.04 -11.41
N GLY A 107 -4.33 -11.12 -12.01
CA GLY A 107 -5.20 -12.07 -11.38
C GLY A 107 -4.44 -13.23 -10.77
N ARG A 108 -5.06 -14.18 -10.09
CA ARG A 108 -4.50 -15.37 -9.45
C ARG A 108 -3.05 -15.64 -9.84
N VAL A 109 -2.13 -14.84 -9.28
CA VAL A 109 -0.71 -14.71 -9.69
C VAL A 109 0.02 -16.03 -9.92
N HIS A 110 -0.54 -17.13 -9.43
CA HIS A 110 0.02 -18.46 -9.51
C HIS A 110 -0.48 -19.28 -10.71
N LYS A 111 -1.58 -18.87 -11.34
CA LYS A 111 -2.23 -19.61 -12.44
C LYS A 111 -2.66 -18.75 -13.60
N HIS A 112 -2.92 -17.46 -13.38
CA HIS A 112 -3.46 -16.57 -14.39
C HIS A 112 -2.39 -15.62 -14.92
N ALA A 113 -2.47 -15.31 -16.21
CA ALA A 113 -1.65 -14.32 -16.84
C ALA A 113 -2.09 -12.89 -16.49
N ALA A 114 -1.18 -11.95 -16.65
CA ALA A 114 -1.48 -10.52 -16.60
C ALA A 114 -2.15 -10.09 -17.92
N TYR A 115 -3.23 -9.32 -17.78
CA TYR A 115 -3.94 -8.72 -18.90
C TYR A 115 -4.19 -7.25 -18.63
N TRP A 116 -4.17 -6.45 -19.68
CA TRP A 116 -4.65 -5.09 -19.60
C TRP A 116 -5.85 -4.88 -20.53
N TYR A 117 -6.67 -3.92 -20.15
CA TYR A 117 -7.91 -3.59 -20.84
C TYR A 117 -7.77 -2.19 -21.40
N GLU A 118 -7.78 -2.09 -22.73
CA GLU A 118 -7.68 -0.85 -23.48
C GLU A 118 -9.00 -0.06 -23.32
N ASN A 119 -8.87 1.14 -22.82
CA ASN A 119 -9.99 2.07 -22.64
C ASN A 119 -10.50 2.54 -24.02
N PRO A 120 -11.78 2.36 -24.33
CA PRO A 120 -12.32 2.80 -25.61
C PRO A 120 -12.45 4.33 -25.73
N GLY A 121 -12.08 5.09 -24.69
CA GLY A 121 -12.23 6.53 -24.67
C GLY A 121 -13.69 6.98 -24.72
N GLN A 122 -13.99 7.99 -25.53
CA GLN A 122 -15.36 8.51 -25.68
C GLN A 122 -16.27 7.62 -26.54
N HIS A 123 -15.79 6.48 -27.00
CA HIS A 123 -16.59 5.58 -27.83
C HIS A 123 -17.38 4.62 -26.94
N GLU A 124 -18.69 4.44 -27.25
CA GLU A 124 -19.51 3.37 -26.67
C GLU A 124 -19.08 2.00 -27.20
N ALA A 125 -17.87 1.58 -26.90
CA ALA A 125 -17.30 0.32 -27.33
C ALA A 125 -16.90 -0.52 -26.12
N ALA A 126 -16.90 -1.85 -26.27
CA ALA A 126 -16.40 -2.72 -25.23
C ALA A 126 -14.88 -2.55 -25.07
N TRP A 127 -14.41 -2.56 -23.83
CA TRP A 127 -12.99 -2.57 -23.50
C TRP A 127 -12.31 -3.76 -24.15
N LYS A 128 -11.17 -3.54 -24.76
CA LYS A 128 -10.45 -4.57 -25.48
C LYS A 128 -9.38 -5.17 -24.61
N LYS A 129 -9.49 -6.47 -24.37
CA LYS A 129 -8.54 -7.23 -23.56
C LYS A 129 -7.28 -7.58 -24.33
N HIS A 130 -6.10 -7.25 -23.78
CA HIS A 130 -4.81 -7.58 -24.32
C HIS A 130 -4.02 -8.45 -23.33
N PHE A 131 -3.28 -9.42 -23.86
CA PHE A 131 -2.37 -10.21 -23.08
C PHE A 131 -1.10 -9.41 -22.81
N ALA A 132 -0.77 -9.20 -21.53
CA ALA A 132 0.46 -8.54 -21.12
C ALA A 132 1.59 -9.55 -20.93
N PHE A 133 1.45 -10.44 -19.95
CA PHE A 133 2.51 -11.37 -19.60
C PHE A 133 1.95 -12.69 -19.07
N GLU A 134 2.68 -13.79 -19.27
CA GLU A 134 2.18 -15.13 -18.92
C GLU A 134 2.03 -15.37 -17.42
N ARG A 135 2.87 -14.77 -16.59
CA ARG A 135 2.81 -14.93 -15.13
C ARG A 135 3.66 -13.90 -14.40
N VAL A 136 3.01 -13.01 -13.68
CA VAL A 136 3.64 -12.17 -12.66
C VAL A 136 3.72 -12.98 -11.36
N ARG A 137 4.92 -13.19 -10.85
CA ARG A 137 5.15 -13.90 -9.59
C ARG A 137 5.46 -12.89 -8.48
N GLY A 138 5.21 -13.28 -7.24
CA GLY A 138 5.23 -12.42 -6.07
C GLY A 138 3.82 -12.05 -5.64
N GLU A 139 3.68 -11.54 -4.44
CA GLU A 139 2.39 -11.11 -3.87
C GLU A 139 2.39 -9.62 -3.47
N SER A 140 3.32 -8.83 -4.03
CA SER A 140 3.39 -7.38 -3.82
C SER A 140 3.90 -6.63 -5.07
N PRO A 141 3.50 -7.01 -6.31
CA PRO A 141 3.99 -6.34 -7.51
C PRO A 141 3.67 -4.85 -7.46
N ALA A 142 4.57 -4.03 -7.97
CA ALA A 142 4.44 -2.58 -8.02
C ALA A 142 4.55 -2.07 -9.45
N LEU A 143 3.71 -1.10 -9.82
CA LEU A 143 3.83 -0.35 -11.07
C LEU A 143 4.58 0.94 -10.77
N VAL A 144 5.76 1.11 -11.37
CA VAL A 144 6.65 2.24 -11.09
C VAL A 144 7.34 2.74 -12.36
N ASP A 145 7.68 4.01 -12.39
CA ASP A 145 8.67 4.55 -13.32
C ASP A 145 10.07 4.34 -12.71
N LEU A 146 10.65 3.18 -12.99
CA LEU A 146 11.89 2.73 -12.36
C LEU A 146 13.11 3.56 -12.81
N HIS A 147 13.02 4.19 -13.96
CA HIS A 147 14.13 4.91 -14.58
C HIS A 147 13.95 6.43 -14.60
N GLY A 148 12.80 6.96 -14.15
CA GLY A 148 12.48 8.38 -14.18
C GLY A 148 12.34 8.95 -15.59
N ASP A 149 11.98 8.10 -16.56
CA ASP A 149 11.87 8.47 -17.98
C ASP A 149 10.41 8.58 -18.48
N GLY A 150 9.45 8.43 -17.58
CA GLY A 150 8.01 8.48 -17.88
C GLY A 150 7.41 7.17 -18.35
N HIS A 151 8.21 6.10 -18.51
CA HIS A 151 7.74 4.76 -18.84
C HIS A 151 7.61 3.91 -17.58
N VAL A 152 6.52 3.21 -17.45
CA VAL A 152 6.26 2.40 -16.25
C VAL A 152 6.61 0.94 -16.44
N GLN A 153 7.08 0.32 -15.36
CA GLN A 153 7.41 -1.08 -15.26
C GLN A 153 6.61 -1.73 -14.14
N VAL A 154 6.25 -3.01 -14.29
CA VAL A 154 5.74 -3.83 -13.19
C VAL A 154 6.89 -4.66 -12.64
N ILE A 155 7.29 -4.34 -11.41
CA ILE A 155 8.31 -5.11 -10.70
C ILE A 155 7.74 -6.47 -10.31
N CYS A 156 8.49 -7.52 -10.55
CA CYS A 156 8.12 -8.89 -10.21
C CYS A 156 9.32 -9.84 -10.31
N HIS A 157 9.11 -11.09 -9.98
CA HIS A 157 10.07 -12.12 -10.34
C HIS A 157 9.48 -13.17 -11.29
N TRP A 158 10.34 -13.75 -12.13
CA TRP A 158 9.96 -14.76 -13.11
C TRP A 158 11.13 -15.72 -13.36
N GLU A 159 10.84 -17.03 -13.44
CA GLU A 159 11.83 -18.08 -13.66
C GLU A 159 13.10 -18.03 -12.79
N GLY A 160 12.93 -17.60 -11.53
CA GLY A 160 14.01 -17.51 -10.56
C GLY A 160 14.86 -16.24 -10.67
N GLN A 161 14.43 -15.22 -11.40
CA GLN A 161 15.10 -13.92 -11.48
C GLN A 161 14.16 -12.79 -11.06
N TRP A 162 14.67 -11.83 -10.32
CA TRP A 162 14.02 -10.54 -10.11
C TRP A 162 14.21 -9.65 -11.34
N GLY A 163 13.23 -8.79 -11.58
CA GLY A 163 13.23 -7.88 -12.69
C GLY A 163 11.90 -7.15 -12.83
N TRP A 164 11.59 -6.76 -14.04
CA TRP A 164 10.33 -6.12 -14.36
C TRP A 164 9.79 -6.59 -15.70
N ILE A 165 8.48 -6.39 -15.89
CA ILE A 165 7.86 -6.46 -17.21
C ILE A 165 7.45 -5.06 -17.64
N GLU A 166 7.54 -4.76 -18.93
CA GLU A 166 7.23 -3.45 -19.48
C GLU A 166 6.50 -3.55 -20.81
N PRO A 167 5.60 -2.59 -21.13
CA PRO A 167 5.00 -2.48 -22.45
C PRO A 167 6.05 -2.31 -23.54
N ASN A 168 5.74 -2.74 -24.76
CA ASN A 168 6.55 -2.40 -25.90
C ASN A 168 6.16 -1.00 -26.39
N GLU A 169 7.06 -0.04 -26.31
CA GLU A 169 6.80 1.36 -26.66
C GLU A 169 6.27 1.58 -28.08
N THR A 170 6.74 0.79 -29.06
CA THR A 170 6.34 0.92 -30.46
C THR A 170 5.14 0.06 -30.85
N GLU A 171 4.90 -1.01 -30.10
CA GLU A 171 3.82 -1.96 -30.33
C GLU A 171 3.16 -2.37 -28.99
N PRO A 172 2.48 -1.45 -28.30
CA PRO A 172 2.03 -1.65 -26.91
C PRO A 172 1.03 -2.81 -26.74
N ARG A 173 0.35 -3.19 -27.83
CA ARG A 173 -0.60 -4.31 -27.84
C ARG A 173 0.05 -5.70 -27.98
N ARG A 174 1.39 -5.76 -28.15
CA ARG A 174 2.13 -7.03 -28.08
C ARG A 174 2.38 -7.45 -26.64
N PRO A 175 2.63 -8.75 -26.38
CA PRO A 175 3.05 -9.21 -25.06
C PRO A 175 4.27 -8.45 -24.55
N TRP A 176 4.24 -8.13 -23.28
CA TRP A 176 5.29 -7.42 -22.59
C TRP A 176 6.54 -8.28 -22.43
N ARG A 177 7.67 -7.67 -22.18
CA ARG A 177 8.94 -8.37 -22.04
C ARG A 177 9.43 -8.33 -20.61
N PHE A 178 9.98 -9.45 -20.15
CA PHE A 178 10.65 -9.48 -18.86
C PHE A 178 12.12 -9.09 -19.02
N GLN A 179 12.56 -8.20 -18.15
CA GLN A 179 13.96 -7.73 -18.06
C GLN A 179 14.54 -8.19 -16.71
N PRO A 180 15.45 -9.17 -16.70
CA PRO A 180 16.09 -9.62 -15.47
C PRO A 180 17.14 -8.62 -15.00
N ILE A 181 17.25 -8.42 -13.67
CA ILE A 181 18.23 -7.52 -13.05
C ILE A 181 19.36 -8.25 -12.35
N GLY A 182 19.17 -9.50 -11.98
CA GLY A 182 20.15 -10.25 -11.20
C GLY A 182 20.33 -11.71 -11.66
N GLU A 183 21.16 -12.41 -10.95
CA GLU A 183 21.37 -13.84 -11.16
C GLU A 183 20.13 -14.64 -10.75
N LYS A 184 20.02 -15.89 -11.27
CA LYS A 184 18.97 -16.81 -10.86
C LYS A 184 19.17 -17.23 -9.41
N GLY A 185 18.07 -17.18 -8.66
CA GLY A 185 17.95 -17.69 -7.31
C GLY A 185 16.78 -18.65 -7.17
N ASP A 186 16.61 -19.20 -5.98
CA ASP A 186 15.49 -20.08 -5.64
C ASP A 186 14.40 -19.26 -4.92
N TRP A 187 13.72 -18.42 -5.68
CA TRP A 187 12.65 -17.57 -5.16
C TRP A 187 11.32 -18.32 -5.17
N PRO A 188 10.63 -18.45 -4.01
CA PRO A 188 9.33 -19.10 -3.93
C PRO A 188 8.31 -18.41 -4.84
N GLN A 189 7.42 -19.18 -5.43
CA GLN A 189 6.35 -18.66 -6.29
C GLN A 189 5.50 -17.59 -5.58
N PHE A 190 5.28 -17.75 -4.28
CA PHE A 190 4.48 -16.90 -3.40
C PHE A 190 5.40 -16.08 -2.49
N TYR A 191 6.31 -15.33 -3.11
CA TYR A 191 7.19 -14.44 -2.38
C TYR A 191 6.43 -13.17 -2.02
N HIS A 192 6.52 -12.74 -0.78
CA HIS A 192 5.92 -11.51 -0.28
C HIS A 192 7.00 -10.46 -0.03
N GLY A 193 6.61 -9.19 -0.13
CA GLY A 193 7.48 -8.07 0.19
C GLY A 193 8.43 -7.73 -0.94
N GLU A 194 7.97 -6.83 -1.79
CA GLU A 194 8.77 -6.14 -2.78
C GLU A 194 8.39 -4.66 -2.82
N GLY A 195 9.34 -3.83 -3.16
CA GLY A 195 9.19 -2.39 -3.26
C GLY A 195 10.39 -1.74 -3.90
N VAL A 196 10.37 -0.43 -3.99
CA VAL A 196 11.44 0.35 -4.63
C VAL A 196 11.78 1.59 -3.81
N GLY A 197 13.03 2.06 -3.93
CA GLY A 197 13.50 3.30 -3.34
C GLY A 197 14.98 3.49 -3.55
N ASP A 198 15.48 4.70 -3.38
CA ASP A 198 16.92 5.00 -3.45
C ASP A 198 17.56 4.67 -2.09
N ILE A 199 17.99 3.43 -1.92
CA ILE A 199 18.57 2.93 -0.64
C ILE A 199 19.95 3.51 -0.38
N ASN A 200 20.70 3.77 -1.45
CA ASN A 200 22.10 4.18 -1.29
C ASN A 200 22.31 5.70 -1.41
N GLY A 201 21.27 6.48 -1.70
CA GLY A 201 21.32 7.93 -1.84
C GLY A 201 22.02 8.41 -3.11
N ASP A 202 22.04 7.58 -4.18
CA ASP A 202 22.74 7.90 -5.42
C ASP A 202 21.84 8.51 -6.52
N GLY A 203 20.55 8.68 -6.21
CA GLY A 203 19.53 9.27 -7.08
C GLY A 203 18.90 8.27 -8.06
N ARG A 204 19.19 6.98 -7.93
CA ARG A 204 18.57 5.91 -8.73
C ARG A 204 17.69 5.03 -7.87
N THR A 205 16.63 4.51 -8.46
CA THR A 205 15.66 3.67 -7.76
C THR A 205 16.14 2.23 -7.67
N ASP A 206 16.42 1.75 -6.47
CA ASP A 206 16.78 0.37 -6.18
C ASP A 206 15.54 -0.51 -6.03
N LEU A 207 15.68 -1.82 -6.24
CA LEU A 207 14.64 -2.80 -5.92
C LEU A 207 14.89 -3.40 -4.53
N VAL A 208 13.90 -3.31 -3.66
CA VAL A 208 13.97 -3.86 -2.30
C VAL A 208 13.10 -5.09 -2.17
N ILE A 209 13.64 -6.15 -1.60
CA ILE A 209 12.94 -7.41 -1.31
C ILE A 209 13.20 -7.84 0.13
N ASN A 210 12.46 -8.81 0.64
CA ASN A 210 12.64 -9.29 2.02
C ASN A 210 14.06 -9.75 2.37
N ASP A 211 14.80 -10.26 1.40
CA ASP A 211 16.13 -10.82 1.60
C ASP A 211 17.26 -9.81 1.37
N GLY A 212 16.93 -8.60 0.90
CA GLY A 212 17.93 -7.57 0.60
C GLY A 212 17.44 -6.55 -0.42
N TRP A 213 18.38 -5.97 -1.12
CA TRP A 213 18.07 -5.01 -2.16
C TRP A 213 19.05 -5.12 -3.32
N TYR A 214 18.58 -4.77 -4.50
CA TYR A 214 19.36 -4.72 -5.72
C TYR A 214 19.66 -3.27 -6.06
N GLU A 215 20.95 -2.91 -6.06
CA GLU A 215 21.46 -1.58 -6.41
C GLU A 215 21.34 -1.37 -7.91
N GLN A 216 20.59 -0.33 -8.33
CA GLN A 216 20.46 0.03 -9.72
C GLN A 216 21.79 0.58 -10.26
N PRO A 217 22.38 -0.01 -11.33
CA PRO A 217 23.62 0.47 -11.90
C PRO A 217 23.40 1.77 -12.69
N SER A 218 24.45 2.56 -12.87
CA SER A 218 24.42 3.74 -13.74
C SER A 218 24.22 3.39 -15.22
N GLU A 219 24.59 2.18 -15.63
CA GLU A 219 24.43 1.69 -17.00
C GLU A 219 23.22 0.76 -17.08
N ARG A 220 22.17 1.16 -17.80
CA ARG A 220 20.85 0.49 -17.89
C ARG A 220 20.89 -1.02 -18.16
N ASN A 221 21.88 -1.49 -18.90
CA ASN A 221 21.97 -2.91 -19.29
C ASN A 221 22.93 -3.75 -18.42
N SER A 222 23.44 -3.17 -17.33
CA SER A 222 24.30 -3.90 -16.40
C SER A 222 23.48 -4.70 -15.41
N LEU A 223 24.04 -5.81 -14.92
CA LEU A 223 23.42 -6.54 -13.82
C LEU A 223 23.45 -5.70 -12.55
N TRP A 224 22.37 -5.72 -11.80
CA TRP A 224 22.25 -5.05 -10.54
C TRP A 224 22.98 -5.83 -9.45
N LYS A 225 23.60 -5.12 -8.55
CA LYS A 225 24.34 -5.72 -7.44
C LYS A 225 23.41 -6.01 -6.28
N PHE A 226 23.35 -7.27 -5.85
CA PHE A 226 22.56 -7.67 -4.68
C PHE A 226 23.32 -7.41 -3.38
N HIS A 227 22.60 -6.78 -2.44
CA HIS A 227 23.04 -6.56 -1.06
C HIS A 227 22.13 -7.33 -0.12
N ALA A 228 22.68 -8.34 0.55
CA ALA A 228 21.91 -9.19 1.46
C ALA A 228 21.58 -8.44 2.75
N GLN A 229 20.30 -8.35 3.07
CA GLN A 229 19.74 -7.74 4.27
C GLN A 229 18.34 -8.30 4.53
N LYS A 230 18.07 -8.80 5.72
CA LYS A 230 16.73 -9.28 6.06
C LYS A 230 15.83 -8.13 6.51
N PHE A 231 14.69 -7.94 5.82
CA PHE A 231 13.63 -6.98 6.16
C PHE A 231 12.35 -7.64 6.65
N SER A 232 12.32 -8.95 6.81
CA SER A 232 11.15 -9.67 7.28
C SER A 232 11.53 -10.99 7.93
N THR A 233 10.54 -11.62 8.54
CA THR A 233 10.65 -12.99 9.04
C THR A 233 10.02 -13.97 8.06
N ASP A 234 10.55 -15.16 7.94
CA ASP A 234 10.03 -16.25 7.12
C ASP A 234 9.75 -15.84 5.66
N ARG A 235 8.48 -15.76 5.25
CA ARG A 235 8.06 -15.55 3.85
C ARG A 235 7.86 -14.09 3.47
N GLY A 236 8.01 -13.17 4.41
CA GLY A 236 7.78 -11.75 4.20
C GLY A 236 6.34 -11.30 4.47
N GLY A 237 6.15 -10.01 4.34
CA GLY A 237 4.91 -9.35 4.69
C GLY A 237 4.06 -8.90 3.50
N ALA A 238 3.77 -7.61 3.50
CA ALA A 238 3.06 -6.91 2.44
C ALA A 238 4.04 -6.22 1.48
N GLN A 239 3.65 -5.09 0.90
CA GLN A 239 4.52 -4.20 0.16
C GLN A 239 5.69 -3.73 1.03
N ILE A 240 6.79 -3.37 0.39
CA ILE A 240 7.92 -2.69 1.02
C ILE A 240 7.92 -1.23 0.57
N PHE A 241 8.06 -0.32 1.52
CA PHE A 241 8.21 1.11 1.27
C PHE A 241 9.54 1.62 1.78
N CYS A 242 10.02 2.65 1.12
CA CYS A 242 11.24 3.35 1.46
C CYS A 242 10.90 4.82 1.77
N ASP A 243 11.36 5.32 2.92
CA ASP A 243 11.16 6.70 3.37
C ASP A 243 12.26 7.06 4.37
N ASP A 244 12.54 8.34 4.56
CA ASP A 244 13.40 8.83 5.65
C ASP A 244 12.53 8.95 6.92
N VAL A 245 12.47 7.86 7.71
CA VAL A 245 11.51 7.73 8.83
C VAL A 245 11.92 8.57 10.03
N ASP A 246 13.19 8.75 10.30
CA ASP A 246 13.69 9.52 11.46
C ASP A 246 14.27 10.89 11.09
N GLU A 247 14.20 11.25 9.80
CA GLU A 247 14.62 12.54 9.24
C GLU A 247 16.13 12.80 9.41
N ASP A 248 16.94 11.71 9.33
CA ASP A 248 18.40 11.80 9.41
C ASP A 248 19.06 11.93 8.03
N GLY A 249 18.30 11.81 6.96
CA GLY A 249 18.70 12.03 5.56
C GLY A 249 19.12 10.77 4.82
N ASP A 250 18.98 9.59 5.43
CA ASP A 250 19.14 8.32 4.72
C ASP A 250 17.78 7.58 4.55
N THR A 251 17.78 6.53 3.73
CA THR A 251 16.53 5.86 3.36
C THR A 251 16.31 4.62 4.21
N ASP A 252 15.21 4.62 4.95
CA ASP A 252 14.75 3.50 5.75
C ASP A 252 13.79 2.60 4.98
N VAL A 253 13.48 1.43 5.54
CA VAL A 253 12.57 0.45 4.96
C VAL A 253 11.42 0.15 5.91
N ILE A 254 10.19 0.18 5.41
CA ILE A 254 8.96 -0.12 6.15
C ILE A 254 8.28 -1.31 5.51
N THR A 255 7.92 -2.34 6.31
CA THR A 255 7.16 -3.49 5.82
C THR A 255 6.51 -4.29 6.95
N ALA A 256 5.48 -5.07 6.61
CA ALA A 256 4.98 -6.11 7.48
C ALA A 256 5.97 -7.28 7.53
N LEU A 257 6.15 -7.87 8.72
CA LEU A 257 7.16 -8.92 8.93
C LEU A 257 6.72 -10.29 8.40
N ASN A 258 5.42 -10.58 8.48
CA ASN A 258 4.83 -11.81 7.94
C ASN A 258 3.37 -11.57 7.55
N GLY A 259 3.07 -11.58 6.24
CA GLY A 259 1.74 -11.32 5.70
C GLY A 259 0.68 -12.34 6.08
N HIS A 260 1.06 -13.52 6.57
CA HIS A 260 0.15 -14.59 7.01
C HIS A 260 0.10 -14.77 8.52
N GLU A 261 0.99 -14.13 9.27
CA GLU A 261 1.04 -14.22 10.73
C GLU A 261 0.98 -12.83 11.37
N TRP A 262 2.13 -12.28 11.78
CA TRP A 262 2.21 -11.09 12.62
C TRP A 262 3.36 -10.18 12.25
N GLY A 263 3.23 -8.92 12.65
CA GLY A 263 4.34 -7.99 12.73
C GLY A 263 4.33 -6.90 11.67
N LEU A 264 4.68 -5.71 12.13
CA LEU A 264 4.94 -4.52 11.32
C LEU A 264 6.19 -3.87 11.90
N ALA A 265 7.11 -3.47 11.05
CA ALA A 265 8.36 -2.84 11.48
C ALA A 265 8.85 -1.81 10.45
N TRP A 266 9.68 -0.91 10.93
CA TRP A 266 10.58 -0.15 10.09
C TRP A 266 12.03 -0.53 10.43
N PHE A 267 12.91 -0.36 9.46
CA PHE A 267 14.31 -0.70 9.54
C PHE A 267 15.13 0.56 9.30
N GLU A 268 15.60 1.15 10.38
CA GLU A 268 16.48 2.31 10.40
C GLU A 268 17.77 2.00 9.69
N GLN A 269 18.10 2.72 8.64
CA GLN A 269 19.41 2.62 8.02
C GLN A 269 20.44 3.25 8.95
N ILE A 270 21.53 2.56 9.20
CA ILE A 270 22.61 3.06 10.06
C ILE A 270 23.97 2.73 9.46
N SER A 271 24.98 3.52 9.82
CA SER A 271 26.36 3.25 9.45
C SER A 271 27.14 2.63 10.61
N VAL A 272 27.58 1.38 10.45
CA VAL A 272 28.45 0.70 11.42
C VAL A 272 29.83 0.46 10.78
N GLU A 273 30.87 1.05 11.34
CA GLU A 273 32.24 0.98 10.79
C GLU A 273 32.34 1.36 9.30
N GLY A 274 31.53 2.35 8.89
CA GLY A 274 31.46 2.83 7.48
C GLY A 274 30.71 1.87 6.53
N LYS A 275 30.01 0.88 7.06
CA LYS A 275 29.15 -0.02 6.28
C LYS A 275 27.68 0.25 6.59
N ARG A 276 26.86 0.37 5.52
CA ARG A 276 25.40 0.44 5.62
C ARG A 276 24.88 -0.86 6.21
N THR A 277 24.01 -0.76 7.20
CA THR A 277 23.24 -1.85 7.80
C THR A 277 21.90 -1.31 8.27
N PHE A 278 21.02 -2.17 8.78
CA PHE A 278 19.68 -1.78 9.19
C PHE A 278 19.38 -2.30 10.59
N ARG A 279 18.74 -1.46 11.39
CA ARG A 279 18.25 -1.78 12.74
C ARG A 279 16.73 -1.87 12.72
N GLN A 280 16.19 -3.01 13.10
CA GLN A 280 14.74 -3.20 13.16
C GLN A 280 14.14 -2.49 14.36
N HIS A 281 13.06 -1.75 14.12
CA HIS A 281 12.15 -1.18 15.11
C HIS A 281 10.76 -1.76 14.90
N THR A 282 10.28 -2.51 15.88
CA THR A 282 8.94 -3.12 15.81
C THR A 282 7.88 -2.07 16.09
N ILE A 283 6.90 -1.95 15.19
CA ILE A 283 5.73 -1.06 15.30
C ILE A 283 4.54 -1.83 15.88
N MET A 284 4.30 -3.05 15.41
CA MET A 284 3.28 -3.96 15.89
C MET A 284 3.85 -5.37 16.00
N GLY A 285 3.72 -5.98 17.15
CA GLY A 285 4.13 -7.36 17.40
C GLY A 285 3.01 -8.38 17.20
N ASN A 286 3.11 -9.51 17.90
CA ASN A 286 2.07 -10.52 17.90
C ASN A 286 1.03 -10.26 19.02
N ARG A 287 0.01 -11.13 19.13
CA ARG A 287 -1.09 -10.97 20.10
C ARG A 287 -0.61 -10.85 21.56
N SER A 288 0.48 -11.52 21.94
CA SER A 288 1.00 -11.45 23.32
C SER A 288 1.71 -10.12 23.63
N GLU A 289 2.03 -9.34 22.60
CA GLU A 289 2.73 -8.06 22.69
C GLU A 289 1.78 -6.86 22.49
N GLU A 290 0.48 -7.11 22.33
CA GLU A 290 -0.54 -6.07 22.09
C GLU A 290 -0.50 -4.92 23.12
N ALA A 291 -0.29 -5.25 24.40
CA ALA A 291 -0.20 -4.24 25.45
C ALA A 291 1.03 -3.32 25.31
N GLN A 292 2.07 -3.77 24.64
CA GLN A 292 3.29 -2.98 24.39
C GLN A 292 3.12 -2.02 23.22
N TYR A 293 2.44 -2.45 22.15
CA TYR A 293 2.32 -1.71 20.90
C TYR A 293 0.94 -1.05 20.69
N GLY A 294 -0.01 -1.29 21.62
CA GLY A 294 -1.36 -0.70 21.60
C GLY A 294 -2.35 -1.45 20.71
N VAL A 295 -1.88 -2.25 19.75
CA VAL A 295 -2.69 -3.07 18.86
C VAL A 295 -1.93 -4.31 18.41
N ALA A 296 -2.66 -5.39 18.12
CA ALA A 296 -2.14 -6.53 17.37
C ALA A 296 -3.26 -7.14 16.52
N PHE A 297 -2.97 -7.37 15.26
CA PHE A 297 -3.80 -8.15 14.34
C PHE A 297 -2.91 -9.01 13.44
N SER A 298 -3.39 -10.17 13.10
CA SER A 298 -2.70 -11.11 12.21
C SER A 298 -2.99 -10.78 10.74
N GLN A 299 -2.16 -11.30 9.86
CA GLN A 299 -2.25 -11.15 8.40
C GLN A 299 -2.22 -9.69 7.94
N PRO A 300 -1.19 -8.92 8.32
CA PRO A 300 -0.96 -7.56 7.83
C PRO A 300 -0.49 -7.61 6.37
N HIS A 301 -1.44 -7.74 5.41
CA HIS A 301 -1.13 -8.21 4.06
C HIS A 301 -1.09 -7.11 3.00
N ALA A 302 -1.64 -5.94 3.24
CA ALA A 302 -1.58 -4.80 2.33
C ALA A 302 -1.28 -3.53 3.11
N LEU A 303 -0.36 -2.73 2.59
CA LEU A 303 0.22 -1.57 3.25
C LEU A 303 0.40 -0.46 2.22
N ASP A 304 0.22 0.79 2.65
CA ASP A 304 0.52 2.01 1.89
C ASP A 304 1.01 3.11 2.83
N LEU A 305 1.63 4.15 2.28
CA LEU A 305 2.13 5.32 3.00
C LEU A 305 1.50 6.60 2.48
N ALA A 306 0.93 7.40 3.37
CA ALA A 306 0.43 8.75 3.07
C ALA A 306 0.47 9.64 4.32
N ASP A 307 0.50 10.94 4.13
CA ASP A 307 0.28 11.91 5.20
C ASP A 307 -1.22 11.98 5.51
N ILE A 308 -1.64 11.22 6.52
CA ILE A 308 -3.07 11.06 6.86
C ILE A 308 -3.56 12.23 7.69
N ASN A 309 -2.73 12.80 8.55
CA ASN A 309 -3.13 13.88 9.47
C ASN A 309 -2.77 15.28 8.94
N GLY A 310 -2.00 15.41 7.87
CA GLY A 310 -1.60 16.67 7.26
C GLY A 310 -0.41 17.33 7.96
N ASP A 311 0.43 16.56 8.68
CA ASP A 311 1.59 17.08 9.41
C ASP A 311 2.89 17.09 8.59
N GLY A 312 2.83 16.61 7.34
CA GLY A 312 3.94 16.54 6.41
C GLY A 312 4.77 15.26 6.53
N LYS A 313 4.43 14.34 7.42
CA LYS A 313 5.08 13.04 7.58
C LYS A 313 4.19 11.94 7.02
N LYS A 314 4.80 10.92 6.44
CA LYS A 314 4.03 9.78 5.97
C LYS A 314 3.69 8.84 7.12
N ASP A 315 2.41 8.55 7.23
CA ASP A 315 1.84 7.55 8.11
C ASP A 315 1.72 6.20 7.39
N ILE A 316 1.54 5.12 8.14
CA ILE A 316 1.34 3.79 7.57
C ILE A 316 -0.16 3.46 7.57
N VAL A 317 -0.71 3.08 6.42
CA VAL A 317 -2.06 2.52 6.32
C VAL A 317 -1.94 1.03 6.05
N ILE A 318 -2.58 0.19 6.88
CA ILE A 318 -2.46 -1.26 6.81
C ILE A 318 -3.69 -1.96 7.39
N GLY A 319 -3.96 -3.18 6.96
CA GLY A 319 -5.09 -3.92 7.51
C GLY A 319 -4.89 -5.43 7.58
N LYS A 320 -5.84 -6.08 8.27
CA LYS A 320 -5.92 -7.52 8.35
C LYS A 320 -6.58 -8.09 7.10
N ARG A 321 -5.90 -9.00 6.41
CA ARG A 321 -6.51 -9.80 5.35
C ARG A 321 -7.46 -10.83 5.96
N ARG A 322 -8.72 -10.85 5.45
CA ARG A 322 -9.65 -11.92 5.78
C ARG A 322 -9.41 -13.09 4.83
N TRP A 323 -8.78 -14.15 5.35
CA TRP A 323 -8.55 -15.43 4.69
C TRP A 323 -7.71 -15.40 3.43
N ALA A 324 -6.41 -15.51 3.61
CA ALA A 324 -5.52 -15.88 2.52
C ALA A 324 -5.74 -17.36 2.11
N HIS A 325 -5.95 -18.25 3.09
CA HIS A 325 -6.07 -19.69 2.92
C HIS A 325 -7.44 -20.26 3.36
N GLY A 326 -8.42 -19.39 3.63
CA GLY A 326 -9.76 -19.75 4.05
C GLY A 326 -9.96 -19.78 5.58
N PRO A 327 -11.17 -20.13 6.03
CA PRO A 327 -11.57 -19.95 7.43
C PRO A 327 -10.85 -20.85 8.44
N GLU A 328 -10.15 -21.89 7.98
CA GLU A 328 -9.43 -22.84 8.84
C GLU A 328 -7.91 -22.82 8.63
N GLY A 329 -7.44 -22.12 7.59
CA GLY A 329 -6.03 -22.13 7.18
C GLY A 329 -5.19 -20.96 7.68
N ASP A 330 -5.81 -19.96 8.29
CA ASP A 330 -5.18 -18.71 8.69
C ASP A 330 -5.09 -18.51 10.19
N VAL A 331 -4.17 -17.66 10.62
CA VAL A 331 -4.05 -17.25 12.03
C VAL A 331 -5.20 -16.32 12.39
N GLU A 332 -5.91 -16.61 13.47
CA GLU A 332 -7.08 -15.86 13.95
C GLU A 332 -8.13 -15.59 12.83
N PRO A 333 -8.65 -16.61 12.16
CA PRO A 333 -9.51 -16.43 10.99
C PRO A 333 -10.84 -15.75 11.31
N SER A 334 -11.28 -15.81 12.58
CA SER A 334 -12.52 -15.19 13.07
C SER A 334 -12.32 -13.81 13.69
N ALA A 335 -11.08 -13.32 13.80
CA ALA A 335 -10.82 -11.98 14.30
C ALA A 335 -11.37 -10.92 13.33
N PRO A 336 -11.79 -9.75 13.83
CA PRO A 336 -12.29 -8.66 12.99
C PRO A 336 -11.33 -8.30 11.87
N PRO A 337 -11.79 -8.14 10.63
CA PRO A 337 -10.98 -7.67 9.52
C PRO A 337 -10.82 -6.15 9.61
N VAL A 338 -9.78 -5.75 10.29
CA VAL A 338 -9.49 -4.34 10.62
C VAL A 338 -8.70 -3.62 9.54
N VAL A 339 -8.88 -2.30 9.49
CA VAL A 339 -8.00 -1.33 8.80
C VAL A 339 -7.57 -0.31 9.82
N TYR A 340 -6.28 -0.06 9.90
CA TYR A 340 -5.65 0.93 10.78
C TYR A 340 -4.80 1.89 9.97
N TRP A 341 -4.62 3.09 10.49
CA TRP A 341 -3.47 3.90 10.18
C TRP A 341 -2.61 4.08 11.43
N PHE A 342 -1.32 4.18 11.25
CA PHE A 342 -0.34 4.36 12.31
C PHE A 342 0.31 5.71 12.12
N GLU A 343 -0.05 6.65 12.98
CA GLU A 343 0.48 8.00 12.99
C GLU A 343 1.96 7.99 13.34
N ARG A 344 2.79 8.50 12.42
CA ARG A 344 4.21 8.70 12.67
C ARG A 344 4.41 9.94 13.50
N THR A 345 4.88 9.78 14.72
CA THR A 345 5.22 10.86 15.64
C THR A 345 6.71 10.86 15.95
N GLN A 346 7.28 12.03 16.18
CA GLN A 346 8.69 12.15 16.56
C GLN A 346 8.83 13.07 17.76
N SER A 347 9.57 12.62 18.78
CA SER A 347 9.87 13.44 19.95
C SER A 347 10.95 14.49 19.64
N ASN A 348 11.06 15.51 20.50
CA ASN A 348 12.14 16.51 20.40
C ASN A 348 13.58 15.91 20.50
N GLU A 349 13.68 14.68 20.93
CA GLU A 349 14.96 13.92 21.03
C GLU A 349 15.21 13.05 19.79
N GLY A 350 14.33 13.13 18.76
CA GLY A 350 14.42 12.36 17.54
C GLY A 350 13.82 10.95 17.59
N ASN A 351 13.24 10.54 18.75
CA ASN A 351 12.67 9.19 18.86
C ASN A 351 11.37 9.08 18.05
N VAL A 352 11.32 8.21 17.07
CA VAL A 352 10.14 7.91 16.27
C VAL A 352 9.21 6.94 17.01
N LYS A 353 7.91 7.19 16.90
CA LYS A 353 6.84 6.29 17.36
C LYS A 353 5.72 6.26 16.34
N PHE A 354 5.06 5.12 16.25
CA PHE A 354 3.87 4.93 15.45
C PHE A 354 2.69 4.66 16.39
N VAL A 355 1.66 5.54 16.33
CA VAL A 355 0.46 5.45 17.17
C VAL A 355 -0.68 4.86 16.36
N PRO A 356 -1.27 3.72 16.76
CA PRO A 356 -2.33 3.06 16.00
C PRO A 356 -3.68 3.76 16.16
N HIS A 357 -4.36 4.02 15.04
CA HIS A 357 -5.72 4.55 14.97
C HIS A 357 -6.59 3.63 14.12
N LEU A 358 -7.72 3.19 14.67
CA LEU A 358 -8.65 2.33 13.95
C LEU A 358 -9.46 3.15 12.95
N ILE A 359 -9.43 2.72 11.66
CA ILE A 359 -10.30 3.26 10.61
C ILE A 359 -11.60 2.47 10.58
N ASP A 360 -11.52 1.13 10.47
CA ASP A 360 -12.68 0.25 10.38
C ASP A 360 -12.36 -1.16 10.90
N ASN A 361 -13.40 -1.89 11.34
CA ASN A 361 -13.26 -3.25 11.87
C ASN A 361 -14.10 -4.31 11.14
N ALA A 362 -14.62 -3.96 9.95
CA ALA A 362 -15.53 -4.79 9.19
C ALA A 362 -15.28 -4.77 7.66
N SER A 363 -14.13 -4.27 7.21
CA SER A 363 -13.72 -4.26 5.80
C SER A 363 -12.49 -5.11 5.55
N GLY A 364 -11.45 -4.92 6.36
CA GLY A 364 -10.16 -5.55 6.14
C GLY A 364 -9.49 -5.13 4.82
N VAL A 365 -8.46 -5.87 4.44
CA VAL A 365 -7.72 -5.67 3.19
C VAL A 365 -7.66 -6.95 2.37
N GLY A 366 -7.37 -6.79 1.09
CA GLY A 366 -6.96 -7.88 0.20
C GLY A 366 -5.45 -7.96 0.06
N THR A 367 -4.96 -7.75 -1.16
CA THR A 367 -3.55 -7.72 -1.50
C THR A 367 -3.04 -6.32 -1.86
N GLN A 368 -3.98 -5.37 -1.98
CA GLN A 368 -3.69 -3.96 -2.29
C GLN A 368 -4.59 -3.07 -1.45
N ILE A 369 -4.04 -1.99 -0.93
CA ILE A 369 -4.69 -0.85 -0.29
C ILE A 369 -4.07 0.40 -0.90
N GLN A 370 -4.81 1.49 -0.97
CA GLN A 370 -4.28 2.77 -1.46
C GLN A 370 -4.77 3.91 -0.59
N ALA A 371 -3.86 4.81 -0.25
CA ALA A 371 -4.15 6.06 0.43
C ALA A 371 -3.87 7.22 -0.55
N THR A 372 -4.93 7.92 -0.96
CA THR A 372 -4.85 9.00 -1.97
C THR A 372 -6.07 9.90 -1.88
N ASP A 373 -5.92 11.16 -2.26
CA ASP A 373 -7.03 12.10 -2.38
C ASP A 373 -7.89 11.72 -3.61
N VAL A 374 -9.13 11.27 -3.36
CA VAL A 374 -10.07 10.90 -4.45
C VAL A 374 -11.17 11.92 -4.68
N ASN A 375 -11.27 12.94 -3.81
CA ASN A 375 -12.33 13.93 -3.87
C ASN A 375 -11.81 15.36 -4.08
N ASP A 376 -10.49 15.52 -4.31
CA ASP A 376 -9.80 16.79 -4.56
C ASP A 376 -9.88 17.79 -3.37
N ASP A 377 -9.95 17.27 -2.13
CA ASP A 377 -9.98 18.11 -0.93
C ASP A 377 -8.61 18.33 -0.28
N GLY A 378 -7.57 17.73 -0.85
CA GLY A 378 -6.18 17.82 -0.40
C GLY A 378 -5.84 16.88 0.74
N GLN A 379 -6.70 15.94 1.09
CA GLN A 379 -6.50 14.97 2.15
C GLN A 379 -6.49 13.54 1.59
N ALA A 380 -5.72 12.65 2.19
CA ALA A 380 -5.68 11.29 1.74
C ALA A 380 -6.89 10.48 2.25
N ASP A 381 -7.66 9.95 1.31
CA ASP A 381 -8.71 8.95 1.51
C ASP A 381 -8.13 7.54 1.42
N ILE A 382 -8.84 6.54 1.92
CA ILE A 382 -8.37 5.15 1.94
C ILE A 382 -9.26 4.26 1.08
N LEU A 383 -8.64 3.55 0.16
CA LEU A 383 -9.29 2.56 -0.70
C LEU A 383 -8.87 1.15 -0.28
N THR A 384 -9.81 0.25 -0.11
CA THR A 384 -9.52 -1.16 0.13
C THR A 384 -10.54 -2.08 -0.53
N ALA A 385 -10.06 -3.24 -0.98
CA ALA A 385 -10.90 -4.33 -1.45
C ALA A 385 -10.53 -5.62 -0.72
N SER A 386 -11.53 -6.42 -0.40
CA SER A 386 -11.35 -7.66 0.35
C SER A 386 -12.43 -8.67 -0.02
N LYS A 387 -12.42 -9.83 0.63
CA LYS A 387 -13.49 -10.83 0.51
C LYS A 387 -14.85 -10.36 1.03
N LEU A 388 -14.92 -9.19 1.66
CA LEU A 388 -16.15 -8.57 2.16
C LEU A 388 -16.71 -7.50 1.24
N GLY A 389 -16.00 -7.16 0.17
CA GLY A 389 -16.38 -6.13 -0.78
C GLY A 389 -15.28 -5.14 -1.06
N SER A 390 -15.65 -4.00 -1.66
CA SER A 390 -14.74 -2.87 -1.94
C SER A 390 -15.27 -1.63 -1.23
N PHE A 391 -14.37 -0.88 -0.61
CA PHE A 391 -14.68 0.19 0.31
C PHE A 391 -13.81 1.41 0.06
N LEU A 392 -14.41 2.57 0.23
CA LEU A 392 -13.74 3.86 0.30
C LEU A 392 -13.99 4.45 1.68
N PHE A 393 -12.97 4.98 2.30
CA PHE A 393 -13.04 5.76 3.53
C PHE A 393 -12.60 7.18 3.21
N LEU A 394 -13.60 8.05 3.06
CA LEU A 394 -13.37 9.48 2.86
C LEU A 394 -12.90 10.08 4.18
N ARG A 395 -11.77 10.74 4.17
CA ARG A 395 -11.29 11.49 5.33
C ARG A 395 -12.22 12.68 5.54
N ASP A 396 -12.77 12.78 6.77
CA ASP A 396 -13.59 13.93 7.12
C ASP A 396 -12.68 15.17 7.25
N GLY A 397 -13.02 16.24 6.55
CA GLY A 397 -12.29 17.49 6.62
C GLY A 397 -12.30 18.10 8.03
N PRO A 398 -11.45 19.08 8.30
CA PRO A 398 -11.49 19.82 9.57
C PRO A 398 -12.89 20.43 9.74
N LYS A 399 -13.50 20.12 10.89
CA LYS A 399 -14.83 20.68 11.27
C LYS A 399 -14.73 22.15 11.58
#